data_1af3613038470f805fa1989f5ab87acd
#
_entry.id   1af3613038470f805fa1989f5ab87acd
#
_cell.length_a   1.000
_cell.length_b   1.000
_cell.length_c   1.000
_cell.angle_alpha   90.00
_cell.angle_beta   90.00
_cell.angle_gamma   90.00
#
_symmetry.space_group_name_H-M   'P 1'
#
loop_
_entity.id
_entity.type
_entity.pdbx_description
1 polymer ?
#
loop_
_entity_poly.entity_id
_entity_poly.type
_entity_poly.pdbx_seq_one_letter_code
_entity_poly.pdbx_strand_id
1 'polypeptide(L)'
;EVCTWGFADRMYEDSELMNVVDVVGSHYTSESTENAQKLAYEENKELWFSEASSPMAYAQGTYRYDGSGLAGINGTLDIANRIIGMYPNGKMTLYEYQPVVSAYYDGACYCQKQLISACDPWSGYYMLDSGFYMSLHFSQFIEKGWAFVDSGCYSDGKKGGDGHAIVDAVYSYMTATDTETGDYSTVITNTTSEPIQYDLKVSGLDKASSNVS
;
A
#
# COMPACT_ATOMS: atom_id res chain seq x y z
N GLU A 1 11.87 10.97 -1.67
CA GLU A 1 11.29 12.27 -1.28
C GLU A 1 10.22 12.08 -0.19
N VAL A 2 9.76 13.16 0.42
CA VAL A 2 8.70 13.12 1.45
C VAL A 2 7.54 13.99 0.99
N CYS A 3 6.38 13.38 0.82
CA CYS A 3 5.12 14.03 0.40
C CYS A 3 5.22 14.85 -0.91
N THR A 4 6.13 14.50 -1.79
CA THR A 4 6.37 15.24 -3.04
C THR A 4 7.00 14.35 -4.10
N TRP A 5 6.89 14.79 -5.36
CA TRP A 5 7.47 14.16 -6.56
C TRP A 5 8.34 15.15 -7.36
N GLY A 6 8.85 16.19 -6.70
CA GLY A 6 9.64 17.24 -7.37
C GLY A 6 10.92 16.73 -8.01
N PHE A 7 11.46 15.59 -7.54
CA PHE A 7 12.60 14.94 -8.18
C PHE A 7 12.23 14.38 -9.56
N ALA A 8 11.03 13.81 -9.69
CA ALA A 8 10.51 13.35 -10.97
C ALA A 8 10.41 14.51 -11.99
N ASP A 9 9.99 15.70 -11.54
CA ASP A 9 9.94 16.88 -12.41
C ASP A 9 11.34 17.27 -12.88
N ARG A 10 12.34 17.23 -11.99
CA ARG A 10 13.72 17.56 -12.33
C ARG A 10 14.38 16.57 -13.30
N MET A 11 13.97 15.32 -13.30
CA MET A 11 14.50 14.33 -14.25
C MET A 11 14.19 14.71 -15.70
N TYR A 12 13.08 15.39 -15.97
CA TYR A 12 12.77 15.90 -17.32
C TYR A 12 13.59 17.12 -17.71
N GLU A 13 14.17 17.81 -16.75
CA GLU A 13 15.06 18.96 -16.98
C GLU A 13 16.53 18.55 -17.10
N ASP A 14 16.89 17.34 -16.68
CA ASP A 14 18.26 16.84 -16.62
C ASP A 14 18.36 15.43 -17.21
N SER A 15 18.91 15.36 -18.41
CA SER A 15 19.07 14.11 -19.16
C SER A 15 20.06 13.13 -18.49
N GLU A 16 21.00 13.62 -17.69
CA GLU A 16 21.93 12.78 -16.96
C GLU A 16 21.19 12.06 -15.82
N LEU A 17 20.37 12.76 -15.05
CA LEU A 17 19.49 12.16 -14.06
C LEU A 17 18.53 11.15 -14.70
N MET A 18 17.92 11.50 -15.82
CA MET A 18 17.01 10.60 -16.55
C MET A 18 17.69 9.29 -16.94
N ASN A 19 18.95 9.32 -17.32
CA ASN A 19 19.70 8.13 -17.75
C ASN A 19 20.20 7.24 -16.60
N VAL A 20 20.45 7.81 -15.41
CA VAL A 20 21.10 7.06 -14.31
C VAL A 20 20.14 6.63 -13.21
N VAL A 21 18.92 7.22 -13.15
CA VAL A 21 17.91 6.92 -12.13
C VAL A 21 16.90 5.92 -12.70
N ASP A 22 16.77 4.75 -12.08
CA ASP A 22 15.81 3.72 -12.46
C ASP A 22 14.54 3.75 -11.61
N VAL A 23 14.65 4.23 -10.36
CA VAL A 23 13.56 4.21 -9.38
C VAL A 23 13.41 5.57 -8.72
N VAL A 24 12.18 6.05 -8.59
CA VAL A 24 11.86 7.25 -7.81
C VAL A 24 10.89 6.89 -6.69
N GLY A 25 11.29 7.12 -5.44
CA GLY A 25 10.48 6.86 -4.27
C GLY A 25 9.96 8.12 -3.60
N SER A 26 8.74 8.06 -3.07
CA SER A 26 8.20 9.12 -2.22
C SER A 26 7.54 8.54 -0.98
N HIS A 27 7.76 9.19 0.17
CA HIS A 27 7.16 8.83 1.45
C HIS A 27 5.78 9.49 1.60
N TYR A 28 4.87 8.79 2.28
CA TYR A 28 3.58 9.32 2.74
C TYR A 28 2.75 10.02 1.65
N THR A 29 2.76 9.46 0.45
CA THR A 29 1.99 9.99 -0.67
C THR A 29 0.97 8.95 -1.14
N SER A 30 -0.23 9.35 -1.48
CA SER A 30 -1.26 8.46 -2.01
C SER A 30 -1.43 8.56 -3.52
N GLU A 31 -0.80 9.54 -4.12
CA GLU A 31 -0.83 9.82 -5.55
C GLU A 31 0.50 10.40 -6.02
N SER A 32 0.76 10.29 -7.30
CA SER A 32 1.93 10.90 -7.93
C SER A 32 1.52 11.99 -8.92
N THR A 33 2.47 12.88 -9.25
CA THR A 33 2.28 13.92 -10.25
C THR A 33 2.19 13.32 -11.66
N GLU A 34 1.65 14.08 -12.60
CA GLU A 34 1.59 13.68 -14.01
C GLU A 34 2.99 13.33 -14.56
N ASN A 35 4.01 14.13 -14.23
CA ASN A 35 5.37 13.85 -14.66
C ASN A 35 5.91 12.56 -14.04
N ALA A 36 5.64 12.31 -12.75
CA ALA A 36 6.04 11.04 -12.15
C ALA A 36 5.35 9.86 -12.83
N GLN A 37 4.06 9.96 -13.15
CA GLN A 37 3.37 8.89 -13.87
C GLN A 37 3.94 8.67 -15.28
N LYS A 38 4.32 9.74 -15.99
CA LYS A 38 5.01 9.64 -17.29
C LYS A 38 6.34 8.91 -17.19
N LEU A 39 7.09 9.06 -16.09
CA LEU A 39 8.30 8.25 -15.88
C LEU A 39 8.00 6.76 -15.95
N ALA A 40 6.87 6.31 -15.39
CA ALA A 40 6.50 4.90 -15.45
C ALA A 40 6.04 4.46 -16.84
N TYR A 41 5.25 5.26 -17.55
CA TYR A 41 4.67 4.87 -18.84
C TYR A 41 5.59 5.08 -20.04
N GLU A 42 6.36 6.18 -20.04
CA GLU A 42 7.12 6.62 -21.20
C GLU A 42 8.60 6.26 -21.06
N GLU A 43 9.12 6.31 -19.83
CA GLU A 43 10.55 6.13 -19.56
C GLU A 43 10.88 4.79 -18.90
N ASN A 44 9.87 3.95 -18.63
CA ASN A 44 10.01 2.65 -17.99
C ASN A 44 10.77 2.71 -16.65
N LYS A 45 10.50 3.74 -15.84
CA LYS A 45 11.04 3.91 -14.50
C LYS A 45 10.06 3.39 -13.46
N GLU A 46 10.56 2.88 -12.35
CA GLU A 46 9.70 2.43 -11.26
C GLU A 46 9.36 3.57 -10.30
N LEU A 47 8.11 3.60 -9.85
CA LEU A 47 7.67 4.51 -8.78
C LEU A 47 7.37 3.70 -7.52
N TRP A 48 7.92 4.12 -6.39
CA TRP A 48 7.78 3.43 -5.13
C TRP A 48 7.10 4.30 -4.07
N PHE A 49 6.15 3.71 -3.36
CA PHE A 49 5.68 4.23 -2.09
C PHE A 49 6.68 3.80 -1.00
N SER A 50 7.76 4.54 -0.89
CA SER A 50 9.00 4.09 -0.24
C SER A 50 9.05 4.31 1.27
N GLU A 51 8.00 4.81 1.89
CA GLU A 51 7.73 4.75 3.32
C GLU A 51 6.27 5.11 3.59
N ALA A 52 5.57 4.25 4.29
CA ALA A 52 4.21 4.50 4.71
C ALA A 52 3.86 3.81 6.02
N SER A 53 2.91 4.40 6.75
CA SER A 53 2.28 3.83 7.92
C SER A 53 0.85 4.32 8.01
N SER A 54 0.03 3.72 8.88
CA SER A 54 -1.31 4.27 9.11
C SER A 54 -1.24 5.56 9.91
N PRO A 55 -1.82 6.67 9.43
CA PRO A 55 -1.88 7.93 10.17
C PRO A 55 -2.70 7.83 11.46
N MET A 56 -3.69 6.95 11.51
CA MET A 56 -4.51 6.77 12.70
C MET A 56 -3.70 6.24 13.89
N ALA A 57 -2.81 5.31 13.65
CA ALA A 57 -1.92 4.82 14.71
C ALA A 57 -1.02 5.94 15.22
N TYR A 58 -0.51 6.78 14.33
CA TYR A 58 0.34 7.91 14.71
C TYR A 58 -0.43 9.04 15.41
N ALA A 59 -1.62 9.39 14.90
CA ALA A 59 -2.42 10.50 15.44
C ALA A 59 -2.97 10.22 16.85
N GLN A 60 -3.18 8.97 17.20
CA GLN A 60 -3.70 8.62 18.51
C GLN A 60 -2.71 8.84 19.66
N GLY A 61 -1.39 8.93 19.39
CA GLY A 61 -0.36 9.31 20.37
C GLY A 61 -0.35 8.53 21.69
N THR A 62 -1.27 7.60 21.82
CA THR A 62 -1.50 6.80 23.01
C THR A 62 -1.10 5.38 22.71
N TYR A 63 -0.19 4.94 23.46
CA TYR A 63 0.22 3.57 23.60
C TYR A 63 -0.99 2.67 23.89
N ARG A 64 -1.27 1.71 23.03
CA ARG A 64 -2.33 0.75 23.23
C ARG A 64 -1.82 -0.67 23.19
N TYR A 65 -1.66 -1.19 24.37
CA TYR A 65 -1.19 -2.55 24.60
C TYR A 65 -2.21 -3.63 24.21
N ASP A 66 -3.43 -3.25 24.00
CA ASP A 66 -4.53 -4.15 23.59
C ASP A 66 -4.52 -4.49 22.08
N GLY A 67 -3.45 -4.16 21.39
CA GLY A 67 -3.37 -4.38 19.94
C GLY A 67 -4.26 -3.44 19.14
N SER A 68 -4.80 -2.39 19.75
CA SER A 68 -5.74 -1.49 19.07
C SER A 68 -5.06 -0.30 18.37
N GLY A 69 -3.76 -0.23 18.31
CA GLY A 69 -3.03 0.81 17.59
C GLY A 69 -3.33 0.77 16.09
N LEU A 70 -2.79 -0.21 15.41
CA LEU A 70 -3.23 -0.56 14.06
C LEU A 70 -4.45 -1.48 14.04
N ALA A 71 -4.87 -1.94 15.18
CA ALA A 71 -5.91 -2.93 15.33
C ALA A 71 -7.32 -2.37 15.08
N GLY A 72 -7.50 -1.08 15.13
CA GLY A 72 -8.76 -0.52 14.66
C GLY A 72 -8.95 -0.86 13.18
N ILE A 73 -10.17 -1.27 12.83
CA ILE A 73 -10.55 -1.49 11.44
C ILE A 73 -10.16 -0.29 10.55
N ASN A 74 -10.15 0.91 11.11
CA ASN A 74 -9.72 2.13 10.44
C ASN A 74 -8.20 2.17 10.19
N GLY A 75 -7.38 1.61 11.08
CA GLY A 75 -5.93 1.54 10.88
C GLY A 75 -5.56 0.49 9.85
N THR A 76 -6.06 -0.70 9.98
CA THR A 76 -5.77 -1.84 9.09
C THR A 76 -6.33 -1.63 7.68
N LEU A 77 -7.58 -1.19 7.57
CA LEU A 77 -8.20 -0.95 6.26
C LEU A 77 -7.68 0.32 5.59
N ASP A 78 -7.23 1.33 6.34
CA ASP A 78 -6.52 2.47 5.79
C ASP A 78 -5.22 2.03 5.09
N ILE A 79 -4.46 1.13 5.71
CA ILE A 79 -3.24 0.59 5.08
C ILE A 79 -3.61 -0.19 3.80
N ALA A 80 -4.62 -1.05 3.86
CA ALA A 80 -5.07 -1.82 2.69
C ALA A 80 -5.48 -0.88 1.54
N ASN A 81 -6.24 0.18 1.84
CA ASN A 81 -6.63 1.18 0.85
C ASN A 81 -5.43 1.95 0.27
N ARG A 82 -4.39 2.20 1.07
CA ARG A 82 -3.15 2.83 0.58
C ARG A 82 -2.40 1.92 -0.38
N ILE A 83 -2.26 0.64 -0.03
CA ILE A 83 -1.63 -0.35 -0.91
C ILE A 83 -2.41 -0.48 -2.22
N ILE A 84 -3.74 -0.60 -2.16
CA ILE A 84 -4.57 -0.70 -3.35
C ILE A 84 -4.50 0.59 -4.18
N GLY A 85 -4.60 1.74 -3.52
CA GLY A 85 -4.66 3.04 -4.21
C GLY A 85 -3.33 3.49 -4.84
N MET A 86 -2.20 2.96 -4.38
CA MET A 86 -0.88 3.39 -4.86
C MET A 86 -0.71 3.26 -6.37
N TYR A 87 -1.22 2.17 -6.96
CA TYR A 87 -1.09 1.94 -8.38
C TYR A 87 -2.11 2.75 -9.23
N PRO A 88 -3.44 2.68 -8.99
CA PRO A 88 -4.37 3.43 -9.82
C PRO A 88 -4.21 4.95 -9.70
N ASN A 89 -3.80 5.45 -8.53
CA ASN A 89 -3.67 6.89 -8.29
C ASN A 89 -2.26 7.43 -8.52
N GLY A 90 -1.24 6.59 -8.51
CA GLY A 90 0.14 7.05 -8.56
C GLY A 90 1.10 6.22 -9.40
N LYS A 91 0.64 5.09 -9.98
CA LYS A 91 1.49 4.14 -10.73
C LYS A 91 2.68 3.59 -9.93
N MET A 92 2.57 3.62 -8.61
CA MET A 92 3.56 3.04 -7.72
C MET A 92 3.39 1.52 -7.68
N THR A 93 4.51 0.80 -7.72
CA THR A 93 4.55 -0.67 -7.82
C THR A 93 5.12 -1.36 -6.59
N LEU A 94 5.58 -0.59 -5.60
CA LEU A 94 6.11 -1.08 -4.35
C LEU A 94 5.55 -0.25 -3.18
N TYR A 95 5.25 -0.94 -2.07
CA TYR A 95 4.82 -0.32 -0.81
C TYR A 95 5.72 -0.76 0.33
N GLU A 96 6.47 0.17 0.90
CA GLU A 96 7.33 -0.09 2.07
C GLU A 96 6.63 0.34 3.35
N TYR A 97 6.27 -0.64 4.16
CA TYR A 97 5.62 -0.40 5.43
C TYR A 97 6.64 -0.11 6.54
N GLN A 98 6.37 0.93 7.35
CA GLN A 98 7.26 1.34 8.43
C GLN A 98 6.49 1.55 9.75
N PRO A 99 6.93 0.86 10.80
CA PRO A 99 7.83 -0.28 10.89
C PRO A 99 7.08 -1.61 10.84
N VAL A 100 7.75 -2.68 10.44
CA VAL A 100 7.15 -4.02 10.54
C VAL A 100 7.10 -4.49 11.99
N VAL A 101 8.18 -4.31 12.73
CA VAL A 101 8.29 -4.68 14.15
C VAL A 101 8.61 -3.43 14.98
N SER A 102 7.91 -3.23 16.06
CA SER A 102 8.24 -2.16 17.02
C SER A 102 8.02 -2.57 18.45
N ALA A 103 8.81 -1.95 19.32
CA ALA A 103 8.73 -2.11 20.78
C ALA A 103 7.72 -1.14 21.41
N TYR A 104 7.32 -1.44 22.62
CA TYR A 104 6.30 -0.72 23.36
C TYR A 104 6.73 -0.36 24.79
N TYR A 105 7.93 -0.06 25.05
CA TYR A 105 8.36 0.41 26.38
C TYR A 105 8.38 1.93 26.45
N ASP A 106 8.42 2.46 27.66
CA ASP A 106 8.51 3.90 27.88
C ASP A 106 9.73 4.50 27.19
N GLY A 107 9.49 5.52 26.38
CA GLY A 107 10.53 6.16 25.57
C GLY A 107 10.79 5.51 24.22
N ALA A 108 10.13 4.41 23.87
CA ALA A 108 10.20 3.86 22.51
C ALA A 108 9.58 4.85 21.51
N CYS A 109 10.33 5.17 20.46
CA CYS A 109 9.83 6.04 19.39
C CYS A 109 9.03 5.22 18.38
N TYR A 110 8.09 5.87 17.72
CA TYR A 110 7.34 5.32 16.59
C TYR A 110 6.61 3.99 16.88
N CYS A 111 6.27 3.76 18.15
CA CYS A 111 5.39 2.66 18.54
C CYS A 111 3.95 2.91 18.04
N GLN A 112 3.15 1.82 17.97
CA GLN A 112 1.71 1.82 17.66
C GLN A 112 1.33 1.85 16.17
N LYS A 113 2.27 1.75 15.27
CA LYS A 113 2.03 1.66 13.84
C LYS A 113 2.63 0.40 13.19
N GLN A 114 3.16 -0.50 14.02
CA GLN A 114 3.80 -1.73 13.59
C GLN A 114 2.80 -2.83 13.22
N LEU A 115 3.26 -3.79 12.43
CA LEU A 115 2.51 -5.00 12.11
C LEU A 115 2.72 -6.09 13.17
N ILE A 116 3.88 -6.06 13.86
CA ILE A 116 4.26 -6.99 14.91
C ILE A 116 4.69 -6.18 16.14
N SER A 117 4.01 -6.42 17.23
CA SER A 117 4.28 -5.74 18.49
C SER A 117 5.22 -6.56 19.37
N ALA A 118 6.42 -6.05 19.62
CA ALA A 118 7.36 -6.61 20.57
C ALA A 118 7.38 -5.71 21.82
N CYS A 119 6.42 -5.89 22.71
CA CYS A 119 6.19 -5.01 23.85
C CYS A 119 7.44 -4.81 24.70
N ASP A 120 8.05 -5.92 25.09
CA ASP A 120 9.32 -5.98 25.77
C ASP A 120 10.23 -6.91 24.95
N PRO A 121 11.08 -6.35 24.05
CA PRO A 121 11.87 -7.16 23.16
C PRO A 121 12.85 -8.11 23.85
N TRP A 122 13.22 -7.82 25.10
CA TRP A 122 14.11 -8.70 25.88
C TRP A 122 13.43 -9.97 26.38
N SER A 123 12.10 -9.94 26.52
CA SER A 123 11.33 -11.11 26.95
C SER A 123 11.19 -12.18 25.86
N GLY A 124 11.39 -11.80 24.61
CA GLY A 124 11.09 -12.64 23.46
C GLY A 124 9.59 -12.76 23.13
N TYR A 125 8.73 -12.09 23.88
CA TYR A 125 7.29 -12.07 23.61
C TYR A 125 6.94 -11.09 22.50
N TYR A 126 6.07 -11.52 21.59
CA TYR A 126 5.53 -10.66 20.52
C TYR A 126 4.07 -11.00 20.24
N MET A 127 3.37 -10.05 19.63
CA MET A 127 2.01 -10.21 19.12
C MET A 127 1.96 -9.84 17.64
N LEU A 128 1.15 -10.57 16.89
CA LEU A 128 0.80 -10.21 15.52
C LEU A 128 -0.43 -9.32 15.55
N ASP A 129 -0.29 -8.10 15.06
CA ASP A 129 -1.38 -7.14 15.00
C ASP A 129 -2.26 -7.39 13.75
N SER A 130 -3.42 -6.77 13.70
CA SER A 130 -4.36 -6.94 12.57
C SER A 130 -3.74 -6.53 11.22
N GLY A 131 -2.84 -5.54 11.22
CA GLY A 131 -2.09 -5.13 10.04
C GLY A 131 -1.20 -6.23 9.46
N PHE A 132 -0.66 -7.11 10.31
CA PHE A 132 0.08 -8.28 9.84
C PHE A 132 -0.82 -9.21 9.01
N TYR A 133 -1.97 -9.56 9.54
CA TYR A 133 -2.92 -10.43 8.83
C TYR A 133 -3.45 -9.78 7.55
N MET A 134 -3.71 -8.47 7.58
CA MET A 134 -4.09 -7.72 6.38
C MET A 134 -3.02 -7.81 5.30
N SER A 135 -1.74 -7.67 5.65
CA SER A 135 -0.65 -7.71 4.68
C SER A 135 -0.55 -9.07 3.96
N LEU A 136 -1.03 -10.15 4.59
CA LEU A 136 -1.06 -11.48 3.98
C LEU A 136 -2.04 -11.57 2.80
N HIS A 137 -3.10 -10.75 2.78
CA HIS A 137 -4.00 -10.68 1.61
C HIS A 137 -3.31 -10.18 0.34
N PHE A 138 -2.19 -9.50 0.47
CA PHE A 138 -1.35 -9.10 -0.65
C PHE A 138 -0.20 -10.08 -0.86
N SER A 139 0.60 -10.32 0.17
CA SER A 139 1.87 -11.04 0.04
C SER A 139 1.74 -12.54 -0.21
N GLN A 140 0.59 -13.15 0.08
CA GLN A 140 0.33 -14.57 -0.20
C GLN A 140 -0.25 -14.81 -1.60
N PHE A 141 -0.81 -13.79 -2.23
CA PHE A 141 -1.59 -13.96 -3.46
C PHE A 141 -1.07 -13.13 -4.63
N ILE A 142 -0.08 -12.28 -4.39
CA ILE A 142 0.57 -11.47 -5.41
C ILE A 142 2.07 -11.66 -5.25
N GLU A 143 2.71 -12.24 -6.25
CA GLU A 143 4.13 -12.51 -6.20
C GLU A 143 4.95 -11.38 -6.83
N LYS A 144 6.24 -11.34 -6.47
CA LYS A 144 7.17 -10.40 -7.08
C LYS A 144 7.28 -10.65 -8.58
N GLY A 145 7.14 -9.60 -9.35
CA GLY A 145 7.20 -9.65 -10.82
C GLY A 145 5.84 -9.71 -11.50
N TRP A 146 4.76 -9.92 -10.73
CA TRP A 146 3.42 -9.79 -11.29
C TRP A 146 3.12 -8.35 -11.70
N ALA A 147 2.40 -8.20 -12.80
CA ALA A 147 2.00 -6.90 -13.33
C ALA A 147 0.62 -6.49 -12.83
N PHE A 148 0.47 -5.22 -12.44
CA PHE A 148 -0.85 -4.67 -12.14
C PHE A 148 -1.68 -4.53 -13.42
N VAL A 149 -2.97 -4.84 -13.33
CA VAL A 149 -3.91 -4.74 -14.42
C VAL A 149 -4.63 -3.39 -14.35
N ASP A 150 -4.37 -2.47 -15.26
CA ASP A 150 -4.93 -1.11 -15.22
C ASP A 150 -6.46 -1.10 -15.09
N SER A 151 -7.17 -1.90 -15.88
CA SER A 151 -8.63 -2.01 -15.82
C SER A 151 -9.15 -2.77 -14.61
N GLY A 152 -8.27 -3.46 -13.88
CA GLY A 152 -8.54 -4.23 -12.67
C GLY A 152 -8.11 -3.55 -11.38
N CYS A 153 -7.69 -2.29 -11.44
CA CYS A 153 -7.26 -1.52 -10.29
C CYS A 153 -8.05 -0.21 -10.20
N TYR A 154 -8.61 0.06 -9.02
CA TYR A 154 -9.37 1.27 -8.77
C TYR A 154 -9.39 1.63 -7.29
N SER A 155 -9.40 2.89 -6.97
CA SER A 155 -9.67 3.40 -5.64
C SER A 155 -10.31 4.78 -5.75
N ASP A 156 -11.45 4.97 -5.10
CA ASP A 156 -12.09 6.27 -4.91
C ASP A 156 -11.62 6.97 -3.64
N GLY A 157 -10.58 6.45 -3.00
CA GLY A 157 -9.99 7.02 -1.81
C GLY A 157 -9.64 8.49 -2.01
N LYS A 158 -9.93 9.29 -0.98
CA LYS A 158 -9.61 10.71 -1.02
C LYS A 158 -8.11 10.88 -1.22
N LYS A 159 -7.78 11.62 -2.23
CA LYS A 159 -6.45 12.10 -2.48
C LYS A 159 -6.05 13.02 -1.32
N GLY A 160 -5.37 12.45 -0.35
CA GLY A 160 -4.90 13.18 0.81
C GLY A 160 -3.64 13.96 0.44
N GLY A 161 -3.71 15.29 0.46
CA GLY A 161 -2.60 16.14 0.03
C GLY A 161 -1.36 16.10 0.92
N ASP A 162 -1.41 15.46 2.09
CA ASP A 162 -0.28 15.43 3.03
C ASP A 162 0.16 14.01 3.44
N GLY A 163 -0.41 12.98 2.83
CA GLY A 163 -0.06 11.59 3.13
C GLY A 163 -0.37 11.11 4.56
N HIS A 164 -0.82 12.00 5.42
CA HIS A 164 -1.18 11.72 6.81
C HIS A 164 -2.70 11.59 7.02
N ALA A 165 -3.51 11.96 6.02
CA ALA A 165 -4.94 11.76 6.06
C ALA A 165 -5.29 10.29 5.82
N ILE A 166 -6.36 9.82 6.48
CA ILE A 166 -6.90 8.48 6.24
C ILE A 166 -7.38 8.38 4.81
N VAL A 167 -7.04 7.28 4.15
CA VAL A 167 -7.55 6.96 2.82
C VAL A 167 -8.93 6.31 2.98
N ASP A 168 -9.94 7.16 3.03
CA ASP A 168 -11.34 6.74 3.11
C ASP A 168 -11.83 6.40 1.70
N ALA A 169 -11.81 5.11 1.37
CA ALA A 169 -12.26 4.59 0.09
C ALA A 169 -13.46 3.68 0.29
N VAL A 170 -14.55 3.93 -0.43
CA VAL A 170 -15.73 3.05 -0.46
C VAL A 170 -15.50 1.90 -1.44
N TYR A 171 -14.96 2.19 -2.61
CA TYR A 171 -14.62 1.21 -3.63
C TYR A 171 -13.10 1.18 -3.82
N SER A 172 -12.49 0.07 -3.48
CA SER A 172 -11.04 -0.09 -3.55
C SER A 172 -10.70 -1.54 -3.89
N TYR A 173 -10.08 -1.74 -5.04
CA TYR A 173 -9.64 -3.06 -5.49
C TYR A 173 -8.39 -2.96 -6.36
N MET A 174 -7.58 -4.02 -6.32
CA MET A 174 -6.33 -4.14 -7.05
C MET A 174 -6.19 -5.55 -7.59
N THR A 175 -5.96 -5.65 -8.89
CA THR A 175 -5.69 -6.91 -9.58
C THR A 175 -4.26 -6.91 -10.09
N ALA A 176 -3.55 -7.99 -9.81
CA ALA A 176 -2.25 -8.30 -10.40
C ALA A 176 -2.29 -9.64 -11.12
N THR A 177 -1.46 -9.81 -12.12
CA THR A 177 -1.38 -11.03 -12.93
C THR A 177 0.07 -11.43 -13.16
N ASP A 178 0.31 -12.74 -13.14
CA ASP A 178 1.50 -13.31 -13.71
C ASP A 178 1.38 -13.32 -15.24
N THR A 179 2.23 -12.60 -15.90
CA THR A 179 2.21 -12.48 -17.37
C THR A 179 2.72 -13.73 -18.09
N GLU A 180 3.38 -14.65 -17.38
CA GLU A 180 3.88 -15.91 -17.94
C GLU A 180 2.82 -17.02 -17.86
N THR A 181 2.17 -17.17 -16.71
CA THR A 181 1.18 -18.23 -16.48
C THR A 181 -0.24 -17.80 -16.77
N GLY A 182 -0.52 -16.51 -16.70
CA GLY A 182 -1.87 -15.94 -16.79
C GLY A 182 -2.68 -16.05 -15.49
N ASP A 183 -2.05 -16.49 -14.40
CA ASP A 183 -2.68 -16.45 -13.08
C ASP A 183 -2.93 -15.01 -12.65
N TYR A 184 -3.98 -14.80 -11.90
CA TYR A 184 -4.30 -13.47 -11.38
C TYR A 184 -4.86 -13.52 -9.97
N SER A 185 -4.70 -12.43 -9.25
CA SER A 185 -5.26 -12.23 -7.92
C SER A 185 -5.88 -10.85 -7.83
N THR A 186 -7.05 -10.76 -7.19
CA THR A 186 -7.72 -9.49 -6.92
C THR A 186 -7.92 -9.33 -5.42
N VAL A 187 -7.40 -8.25 -4.86
CA VAL A 187 -7.63 -7.85 -3.46
C VAL A 187 -8.65 -6.73 -3.44
N ILE A 188 -9.69 -6.89 -2.62
CA ILE A 188 -10.80 -5.94 -2.49
C ILE A 188 -10.92 -5.55 -1.02
N THR A 189 -11.14 -4.27 -0.73
CA THR A 189 -11.47 -3.79 0.61
C THR A 189 -12.92 -3.34 0.70
N ASN A 190 -13.52 -3.59 1.86
CA ASN A 190 -14.80 -3.00 2.25
C ASN A 190 -14.62 -2.32 3.61
N THR A 191 -14.63 -0.99 3.62
CA THR A 191 -14.52 -0.17 4.82
C THR A 191 -15.87 0.25 5.38
N THR A 192 -16.96 -0.14 4.73
CA THR A 192 -18.33 0.19 5.14
C THR A 192 -18.89 -0.85 6.11
N SER A 193 -19.97 -0.53 6.79
CA SER A 193 -20.74 -1.49 7.60
C SER A 193 -21.72 -2.34 6.79
N GLU A 194 -21.85 -2.05 5.49
CA GLU A 194 -22.80 -2.70 4.59
C GLU A 194 -22.10 -3.61 3.59
N PRO A 195 -22.74 -4.68 3.14
CA PRO A 195 -22.20 -5.51 2.05
C PRO A 195 -22.06 -4.69 0.76
N ILE A 196 -20.93 -4.85 0.07
CA ILE A 196 -20.70 -4.28 -1.25
C ILE A 196 -20.67 -5.42 -2.27
N GLN A 197 -21.38 -5.27 -3.35
CA GLN A 197 -21.36 -6.21 -4.46
C GLN A 197 -20.37 -5.75 -5.52
N TYR A 198 -19.51 -6.67 -5.95
CA TYR A 198 -18.61 -6.50 -7.08
C TYR A 198 -18.95 -7.52 -8.17
N ASP A 199 -19.05 -7.05 -9.40
CA ASP A 199 -19.18 -7.92 -10.57
C ASP A 199 -17.83 -8.06 -11.26
N LEU A 200 -17.14 -9.16 -11.00
CA LEU A 200 -15.84 -9.46 -11.61
C LEU A 200 -16.06 -10.04 -13.03
N LYS A 201 -15.58 -9.35 -14.04
CA LYS A 201 -15.59 -9.82 -15.42
C LYS A 201 -14.16 -10.13 -15.84
N VAL A 202 -13.89 -11.40 -16.07
CA VAL A 202 -12.58 -11.86 -16.56
C VAL A 202 -12.75 -12.34 -17.99
N SER A 203 -11.99 -11.78 -18.92
CA SER A 203 -11.97 -12.16 -20.33
C SER A 203 -10.69 -12.92 -20.67
N GLY A 204 -10.77 -13.85 -21.62
CA GLY A 204 -9.61 -14.62 -22.08
C GLY A 204 -9.31 -15.88 -21.27
N LEU A 205 -10.20 -16.28 -20.36
CA LEU A 205 -10.08 -17.54 -19.64
C LEU A 205 -10.82 -18.64 -20.39
N ASP A 206 -10.09 -19.61 -20.93
CA ASP A 206 -10.69 -20.81 -21.54
C ASP A 206 -11.26 -21.78 -20.51
N LYS A 207 -10.76 -21.74 -19.26
CA LYS A 207 -11.27 -22.48 -18.10
C LYS A 207 -10.99 -21.69 -16.83
N ALA A 208 -12.03 -21.22 -16.19
CA ALA A 208 -11.90 -20.61 -14.87
C ALA A 208 -12.06 -21.69 -13.77
N SER A 209 -11.07 -21.85 -12.93
CA SER A 209 -11.26 -22.38 -11.57
C SER A 209 -11.16 -21.19 -10.62
N SER A 210 -12.26 -20.82 -9.96
CA SER A 210 -12.23 -19.74 -8.98
C SER A 210 -12.28 -20.34 -7.57
N ASN A 211 -11.32 -19.95 -6.74
CA ASN A 211 -11.43 -20.09 -5.30
C ASN A 211 -11.80 -18.72 -4.73
N VAL A 212 -12.96 -18.61 -4.12
CA VAL A 212 -13.37 -17.44 -3.35
C VAL A 212 -13.18 -17.80 -1.88
N SER A 213 -12.29 -17.11 -1.20
CA SER A 213 -12.04 -17.25 0.24
C SER A 213 -12.60 -16.06 1.00
#